data_ba58cf28387a27e859e6bb7480134d37
#
_entry.id   ba58cf28387a27e859e6bb7480134d37
#
_cell.length_a   1.000
_cell.length_b   1.000
_cell.length_c   1.000
_cell.angle_alpha   90.00
_cell.angle_beta   90.00
_cell.angle_gamma   90.00
#
_symmetry.space_group_name_H-M   'P 1'
#
loop_
_entity.id
_entity.type
_entity.pdbx_description
1 polymer ?
#
loop_
_entity_poly.entity_id
_entity_poly.type
_entity_poly.pdbx_seq_one_letter_code
_entity_poly.pdbx_strand_id
1 'polypeptide(L)'
;MTRNRKPLRELLSANIKYRREALDISQEKLAELADVSIQTIKGIEGRRTWVSDAMLEKLARALGISAFQLLVPADETVLNDDNALIAVLLRNLRQNIQNDINTRFDRLQAFSQTALK
;
A
#
# COMPACT_ATOMS: atom_id res chain seq x y z
N MET A 1 12.95 13.17 20.88
CA MET A 1 11.80 12.49 21.46
C MET A 1 11.40 11.29 20.60
N THR A 2 11.35 10.18 21.22
CA THR A 2 11.00 8.95 20.53
C THR A 2 9.51 8.88 20.32
N ARG A 3 9.11 8.78 19.10
CA ARG A 3 7.73 8.51 18.78
C ARG A 3 7.51 7.01 18.83
N ASN A 4 6.34 6.61 19.28
CA ASN A 4 5.93 5.21 19.25
C ASN A 4 5.65 4.81 17.81
N ARG A 5 6.72 4.65 17.05
CA ARG A 5 6.59 4.09 15.72
C ARG A 5 6.65 2.59 15.83
N LYS A 6 5.62 1.93 15.33
CA LYS A 6 5.65 0.48 15.23
C LYS A 6 6.68 0.07 14.21
N PRO A 7 7.46 -0.99 14.48
CA PRO A 7 8.29 -1.57 13.44
C PRO A 7 7.46 -1.92 12.21
N LEU A 8 8.09 -1.86 11.05
CA LEU A 8 7.38 -2.05 9.78
C LEU A 8 6.63 -3.39 9.69
N ARG A 9 7.22 -4.46 10.24
CA ARG A 9 6.55 -5.76 10.28
C ARG A 9 5.29 -5.75 11.13
N GLU A 10 5.36 -5.06 12.24
CA GLU A 10 4.23 -4.94 13.15
C GLU A 10 3.11 -4.13 12.52
N LEU A 11 3.46 -3.07 11.82
CA LEU A 11 2.52 -2.24 11.09
C LEU A 11 1.83 -3.04 9.99
N LEU A 12 2.60 -3.75 9.18
CA LEU A 12 2.06 -4.57 8.10
C LEU A 12 1.15 -5.66 8.63
N SER A 13 1.57 -6.35 9.68
CA SER A 13 0.80 -7.40 10.34
C SER A 13 -0.55 -6.87 10.82
N ALA A 14 -0.52 -5.74 11.52
CA ALA A 14 -1.74 -5.13 12.05
C ALA A 14 -2.68 -4.69 10.93
N ASN A 15 -2.14 -4.10 9.86
CA ASN A 15 -2.95 -3.63 8.73
C ASN A 15 -3.59 -4.78 7.98
N ILE A 16 -2.85 -5.84 7.72
CA ILE A 16 -3.40 -7.01 7.02
C ILE A 16 -4.51 -7.63 7.84
N LYS A 17 -4.28 -7.85 9.12
CA LYS A 17 -5.28 -8.43 10.02
C LYS A 17 -6.52 -7.55 10.10
N TYR A 18 -6.34 -6.26 10.28
CA TYR A 18 -7.44 -5.30 10.37
C TYR A 18 -8.29 -5.34 9.09
N ARG A 19 -7.63 -5.25 7.93
CA ARG A 19 -8.35 -5.25 6.64
C ARG A 19 -9.06 -6.57 6.38
N ARG A 20 -8.41 -7.68 6.75
CA ARG A 20 -9.01 -9.01 6.59
C ARG A 20 -10.26 -9.13 7.45
N GLU A 21 -10.17 -8.74 8.71
CA GLU A 21 -11.32 -8.80 9.63
C GLU A 21 -12.44 -7.84 9.20
N ALA A 22 -12.09 -6.69 8.68
CA ALA A 22 -13.08 -5.74 8.16
C ALA A 22 -13.87 -6.30 6.98
N LEU A 23 -13.27 -7.19 6.20
CA LEU A 23 -13.92 -7.88 5.10
C LEU A 23 -14.62 -9.16 5.55
N ASP A 24 -14.48 -9.51 6.83
CA ASP A 24 -15.05 -10.72 7.41
C ASP A 24 -14.60 -11.98 6.69
N ILE A 25 -13.31 -12.06 6.38
CA ILE A 25 -12.72 -13.24 5.74
C ILE A 25 -11.68 -13.88 6.65
N SER A 26 -11.53 -15.20 6.52
CA SER A 26 -10.56 -15.96 7.29
C SER A 26 -9.15 -15.81 6.72
N GLN A 27 -8.16 -16.25 7.48
CA GLN A 27 -6.79 -16.35 6.98
C GLN A 27 -6.71 -17.26 5.76
N GLU A 28 -7.45 -18.36 5.78
CA GLU A 28 -7.53 -19.30 4.64
C GLU A 28 -8.09 -18.62 3.40
N LYS A 29 -9.16 -17.83 3.58
CA LYS A 29 -9.77 -17.13 2.46
C LYS A 29 -8.83 -16.08 1.87
N LEU A 30 -8.15 -15.33 2.73
CA LEU A 30 -7.17 -14.38 2.26
C LEU A 30 -6.03 -15.07 1.50
N ALA A 31 -5.54 -16.20 2.01
CA ALA A 31 -4.50 -16.96 1.33
C ALA A 31 -4.94 -17.39 -0.07
N GLU A 32 -6.18 -17.87 -0.18
CA GLU A 32 -6.77 -18.27 -1.45
C GLU A 32 -6.87 -17.08 -2.42
N LEU A 33 -7.40 -15.94 -1.95
CA LEU A 33 -7.57 -14.75 -2.77
C LEU A 33 -6.24 -14.15 -3.22
N ALA A 34 -5.22 -14.23 -2.37
CA ALA A 34 -3.89 -13.69 -2.67
C ALA A 34 -3.00 -14.69 -3.39
N ASP A 35 -3.46 -15.92 -3.58
CA ASP A 35 -2.68 -17.00 -4.20
C ASP A 35 -1.36 -17.24 -3.47
N VAL A 36 -1.46 -17.40 -2.14
CA VAL A 36 -0.32 -17.72 -1.28
C VAL A 36 -0.75 -18.80 -0.29
N SER A 37 0.21 -19.40 0.41
CA SER A 37 -0.11 -20.43 1.39
C SER A 37 -0.69 -19.80 2.66
N ILE A 38 -1.47 -20.59 3.39
CA ILE A 38 -2.00 -20.14 4.68
C ILE A 38 -0.86 -19.89 5.68
N GLN A 39 0.21 -20.66 5.60
CA GLN A 39 1.38 -20.44 6.46
C GLN A 39 2.00 -19.08 6.20
N THR A 40 1.98 -18.61 4.96
CA THR A 40 2.44 -17.26 4.62
C THR A 40 1.60 -16.21 5.36
N ILE A 41 0.28 -16.32 5.31
CA ILE A 41 -0.60 -15.39 5.99
C ILE A 41 -0.39 -15.45 7.50
N LYS A 42 -0.31 -16.64 8.07
CA LYS A 42 -0.07 -16.81 9.50
C LYS A 42 1.28 -16.23 9.92
N GLY A 43 2.31 -16.43 9.10
CA GLY A 43 3.63 -15.86 9.36
C GLY A 43 3.64 -14.35 9.36
N ILE A 44 2.95 -13.74 8.40
CA ILE A 44 2.85 -12.28 8.29
C ILE A 44 2.05 -11.71 9.45
N GLU A 45 0.86 -12.24 9.71
CA GLU A 45 0.01 -11.76 10.82
C GLU A 45 0.66 -12.02 12.19
N GLY A 46 1.48 -13.05 12.28
CA GLY A 46 2.26 -13.33 13.49
C GLY A 46 3.57 -12.58 13.60
N ARG A 47 3.88 -11.71 12.67
CA ARG A 47 5.09 -10.90 12.64
C ARG A 47 6.38 -11.72 12.55
N ARG A 48 6.29 -12.94 12.03
CA ARG A 48 7.45 -13.84 11.91
C ARG A 48 8.16 -13.71 10.58
N THR A 49 7.45 -13.28 9.55
CA THR A 49 8.03 -13.18 8.20
C THR A 49 7.77 -11.81 7.61
N TRP A 50 8.66 -11.40 6.73
CA TRP A 50 8.49 -10.22 5.90
C TRP A 50 8.01 -10.64 4.52
N VAL A 51 7.54 -9.70 3.73
CA VAL A 51 7.01 -9.95 2.39
C VAL A 51 7.95 -9.40 1.32
N SER A 52 7.93 -10.03 0.16
CA SER A 52 8.51 -9.42 -1.03
C SER A 52 7.54 -8.37 -1.58
N ASP A 53 8.03 -7.50 -2.45
CA ASP A 53 7.18 -6.51 -3.11
C ASP A 53 6.06 -7.18 -3.91
N ALA A 54 6.36 -8.28 -4.60
CA ALA A 54 5.34 -9.03 -5.34
C ALA A 54 4.26 -9.58 -4.42
N MET A 55 4.65 -10.12 -3.26
CA MET A 55 3.71 -10.62 -2.25
C MET A 55 2.86 -9.49 -1.68
N LEU A 56 3.48 -8.35 -1.40
CA LEU A 56 2.78 -7.18 -0.88
C LEU A 56 1.68 -6.74 -1.85
N GLU A 57 1.98 -6.72 -3.14
CA GLU A 57 1.00 -6.37 -4.16
C GLU A 57 -0.14 -7.38 -4.26
N LYS A 58 0.17 -8.68 -4.16
CA LYS A 58 -0.85 -9.72 -4.14
C LYS A 58 -1.81 -9.56 -2.97
N LEU A 59 -1.27 -9.30 -1.79
CA LEU A 59 -2.08 -9.09 -0.58
C LEU A 59 -2.95 -7.84 -0.71
N ALA A 60 -2.38 -6.75 -1.18
CA ALA A 60 -3.13 -5.51 -1.37
C ALA A 60 -4.28 -5.71 -2.36
N ARG A 61 -4.01 -6.38 -3.48
CA ARG A 61 -5.03 -6.67 -4.49
C ARG A 61 -6.14 -7.54 -3.92
N ALA A 62 -5.77 -8.57 -3.16
CA ALA A 62 -6.76 -9.46 -2.52
C ALA A 62 -7.64 -8.71 -1.53
N LEU A 63 -7.09 -7.71 -0.86
CA LEU A 63 -7.82 -6.89 0.11
C LEU A 63 -8.53 -5.69 -0.52
N GLY A 64 -8.36 -5.49 -1.84
CA GLY A 64 -9.01 -4.39 -2.55
C GLY A 64 -8.43 -3.01 -2.26
N ILE A 65 -7.16 -2.95 -1.90
CA ILE A 65 -6.48 -1.69 -1.56
C ILE A 65 -5.15 -1.60 -2.31
N SER A 66 -4.51 -0.44 -2.24
CA SER A 66 -3.16 -0.29 -2.77
C SER A 66 -2.13 -0.78 -1.75
N ALA A 67 -0.96 -1.20 -2.24
CA ALA A 67 0.12 -1.62 -1.34
C ALA A 67 0.50 -0.52 -0.35
N PHE A 68 0.43 0.73 -0.78
CA PHE A 68 0.67 1.89 0.09
C PHE A 68 -0.20 1.87 1.35
N GLN A 69 -1.47 1.52 1.20
CA GLN A 69 -2.41 1.51 2.32
C GLN A 69 -2.05 0.46 3.38
N LEU A 70 -1.34 -0.59 3.00
CA LEU A 70 -0.85 -1.58 3.96
C LEU A 70 0.31 -1.07 4.80
N LEU A 71 0.95 -0.01 4.36
CA LEU A 71 2.13 0.56 5.03
C LEU A 71 1.83 1.89 5.74
N VAL A 72 0.58 2.31 5.75
CA VAL A 72 0.14 3.49 6.51
C VAL A 72 -0.31 3.02 7.90
N PRO A 73 0.05 3.75 8.97
CA PRO A 73 -0.38 3.36 10.30
C PRO A 73 -1.89 3.15 10.39
N ALA A 74 -2.28 1.97 10.88
CA ALA A 74 -3.67 1.59 11.02
C ALA A 74 -4.17 1.95 12.41
N ASP A 75 -3.92 3.18 12.86
CA ASP A 75 -4.52 3.63 14.11
C ASP A 75 -5.93 4.16 13.84
N GLU A 76 -6.70 4.23 14.90
CA GLU A 76 -8.11 4.62 14.79
C GLU A 76 -8.30 6.02 14.24
N THR A 77 -7.34 6.93 14.50
CA THR A 77 -7.43 8.30 14.01
C THR A 77 -7.30 8.40 12.51
N VAL A 78 -6.44 7.56 11.91
CA VAL A 78 -6.22 7.57 10.46
C VAL A 78 -7.31 6.79 9.74
N LEU A 79 -7.67 5.60 10.24
CA LEU A 79 -8.63 4.73 9.56
C LEU A 79 -10.07 5.16 9.76
N ASN A 80 -10.38 5.77 10.91
CA ASN A 80 -11.73 6.24 11.21
C ASN A 80 -11.96 7.70 10.80
N ASP A 81 -10.90 8.39 10.40
CA ASP A 81 -11.01 9.73 9.84
C ASP A 81 -10.95 9.61 8.32
N ASP A 82 -12.10 9.47 7.71
CA ASP A 82 -12.20 9.35 6.26
C ASP A 82 -11.57 10.55 5.55
N ASN A 83 -11.67 11.73 6.14
CA ASN A 83 -11.10 12.95 5.56
C ASN A 83 -9.58 12.92 5.57
N ALA A 84 -8.96 12.43 6.64
CA ALA A 84 -7.51 12.32 6.72
C ALA A 84 -6.98 11.29 5.73
N LEU A 85 -7.66 10.14 5.61
CA LEU A 85 -7.29 9.10 4.65
C LEU A 85 -7.42 9.61 3.23
N ILE A 86 -8.54 10.24 2.91
CA ILE A 86 -8.78 10.83 1.59
C ILE A 86 -7.72 11.88 1.27
N ALA A 87 -7.35 12.73 2.24
CA ALA A 87 -6.33 13.74 2.04
C ALA A 87 -4.97 13.13 1.69
N VAL A 88 -4.59 12.04 2.37
CA VAL A 88 -3.34 11.32 2.08
C VAL A 88 -3.39 10.71 0.67
N LEU A 89 -4.49 10.04 0.33
CA LEU A 89 -4.66 9.41 -0.97
C LEU A 89 -4.65 10.44 -2.10
N LEU A 90 -5.33 11.56 -1.91
CA LEU A 90 -5.36 12.65 -2.89
C LEU A 90 -3.99 13.28 -3.08
N ARG A 91 -3.24 13.44 -1.99
CA ARG A 91 -1.88 13.99 -2.05
C ARG A 91 -0.97 13.09 -2.89
N ASN A 92 -1.04 11.78 -2.65
CA ASN A 92 -0.23 10.83 -3.40
C ASN A 92 -0.63 10.76 -4.87
N LEU A 93 -1.92 10.76 -5.14
CA LEU A 93 -2.43 10.78 -6.52
C LEU A 93 -1.97 12.03 -7.24
N ARG A 94 -2.10 13.18 -6.58
CA ARG A 94 -1.67 14.46 -7.13
C ARG A 94 -0.17 14.43 -7.46
N GLN A 95 0.65 13.89 -6.55
CA GLN A 95 2.09 13.80 -6.76
C GLN A 95 2.41 12.91 -7.97
N ASN A 96 1.74 11.78 -8.08
CA ASN A 96 1.95 10.86 -9.20
C ASN A 96 1.54 11.48 -10.53
N ILE A 97 0.41 12.18 -10.56
CA ILE A 97 -0.06 12.87 -11.76
C ILE A 97 0.92 13.98 -12.15
N GLN A 98 1.38 14.76 -11.17
CA GLN A 98 2.34 15.85 -11.41
C GLN A 98 3.64 15.31 -11.99
N ASN A 99 4.16 14.22 -11.46
CA ASN A 99 5.37 13.59 -11.95
C ASN A 99 5.20 13.09 -13.39
N ASP A 100 4.05 12.49 -13.69
CA ASP A 100 3.76 12.00 -15.04
C ASP A 100 3.67 13.15 -16.05
N ILE A 101 3.00 14.24 -15.68
CA ILE A 101 2.88 15.42 -16.52
C ILE A 101 4.25 16.01 -16.79
N ASN A 102 5.07 16.16 -15.75
CA ASN A 102 6.41 16.73 -15.89
C ASN A 102 7.28 15.87 -16.81
N THR A 103 7.22 14.56 -16.67
CA THR A 103 7.98 13.65 -17.53
C THR A 103 7.55 13.78 -18.99
N ARG A 104 6.28 13.85 -19.25
CA ARG A 104 5.74 13.98 -20.61
C ARG A 104 6.12 15.34 -21.21
N PHE A 105 6.06 16.39 -20.42
CA PHE A 105 6.43 17.73 -20.86
C PHE A 105 7.92 17.78 -21.24
N ASP A 106 8.79 17.20 -20.40
CA ASP A 106 10.22 17.15 -20.67
C ASP A 106 10.53 16.40 -21.97
N ARG A 107 9.81 15.31 -22.23
CA ARG A 107 9.96 14.56 -23.48
C ARG A 107 9.56 15.39 -24.70
N LEU A 108 8.48 16.14 -24.58
CA LEU A 108 8.03 17.00 -25.68
C LEU A 108 9.02 18.14 -25.94
N GLN A 109 9.59 18.72 -24.91
CA GLN A 109 10.63 19.74 -25.07
C GLN A 109 11.86 19.17 -25.76
N ALA A 110 12.32 18.01 -25.34
CA ALA A 110 13.47 17.34 -25.95
C ALA A 110 13.22 17.05 -27.43
N PHE A 111 12.04 16.56 -27.76
CA PHE A 111 11.64 16.30 -29.14
C PHE A 111 11.61 17.58 -29.97
N SER A 112 11.03 18.63 -29.44
CA SER A 112 10.95 19.92 -30.11
C SER A 112 12.34 20.50 -30.42
N GLN A 113 13.25 20.42 -29.45
CA GLN A 113 14.64 20.91 -29.68
C GLN A 113 15.37 20.08 -30.71
N THR A 114 15.16 18.78 -30.72
CA THR A 114 15.76 17.90 -31.73
C THR A 114 15.18 18.15 -33.12
N ALA A 115 13.88 18.37 -33.22
CA ALA A 115 13.22 18.61 -34.50
C ALA A 115 13.60 19.95 -35.16
N LEU A 116 14.03 20.93 -34.36
CA LEU A 116 14.42 22.24 -34.83
C LEU A 116 15.85 22.32 -35.31
N LYS A 117 16.62 21.27 -35.13
CA LYS A 117 18.03 21.21 -35.61
C LYS A 117 18.08 20.60 -37.04
#